data_c7029ecfbfe493190bc015986ab1f3e0
#
_entry.id   c7029ecfbfe493190bc015986ab1f3e0
#
_cell.length_a   1.000
_cell.length_b   1.000
_cell.length_c   1.000
_cell.angle_alpha   90.00
_cell.angle_beta   90.00
_cell.angle_gamma   90.00
#
_symmetry.space_group_name_H-M   'P 1'
#
loop_
_entity.id
_entity.type
_entity.pdbx_description
1 polymer ?
#
loop_
_entity_poly.entity_id
_entity_poly.type
_entity_poly.pdbx_seq_one_letter_code
_entity_poly.pdbx_strand_id
1 'polypeptide(L)'
;MCTRCRFFSTSTSYTGARGGISGADAICMNDAKKPTLPRRALYKAFLVDDVNRIACTTNNCGTGGASENKDWILKPNTSYFRAADMTKFTITDGSGIFNSQLVHVDVNVLTNTLTGLNATGWTTFTNNHCNRWTNGTGTGNVAVAQNSVSVFTSVLGDCSAPSVILCVEQ
;
A
#
# COMPACT_ATOMS: atom_id res chain seq x y z
N MET A 1 -15.97 10.40 -2.51
CA MET A 1 -15.09 9.87 -1.44
C MET A 1 -15.72 8.59 -0.92
N CYS A 2 -14.97 7.47 -0.87
CA CYS A 2 -15.50 6.21 -0.37
C CYS A 2 -15.62 6.23 1.16
N THR A 3 -16.68 5.68 1.70
CA THR A 3 -16.87 5.45 3.15
C THR A 3 -16.57 4.00 3.55
N ARG A 4 -16.63 3.10 2.57
CA ARG A 4 -16.25 1.70 2.62
C ARG A 4 -15.28 1.44 1.49
N CYS A 5 -14.04 1.88 1.68
CA CYS A 5 -13.03 1.82 0.63
C CYS A 5 -12.58 0.39 0.38
N ARG A 6 -12.34 0.07 -0.86
CA ARG A 6 -11.93 -1.27 -1.28
C ARG A 6 -10.45 -1.30 -1.64
N PHE A 7 -9.89 -2.46 -1.57
CA PHE A 7 -8.59 -2.74 -2.16
C PHE A 7 -8.61 -4.06 -2.94
N PHE A 8 -7.69 -4.18 -3.88
CA PHE A 8 -7.46 -5.40 -4.65
C PHE A 8 -5.97 -5.50 -4.99
N SER A 9 -5.51 -6.72 -5.27
CA SER A 9 -4.17 -6.95 -5.81
C SER A 9 -4.23 -7.06 -7.33
N THR A 10 -3.24 -6.51 -8.03
CA THR A 10 -3.18 -6.57 -9.49
C THR A 10 -3.21 -8.00 -10.02
N SER A 11 -3.75 -8.16 -11.23
CA SER A 11 -3.83 -9.45 -11.93
C SER A 11 -2.48 -9.98 -12.37
N THR A 12 -1.53 -9.09 -12.60
CA THR A 12 -0.13 -9.36 -12.97
C THR A 12 0.84 -8.87 -11.92
N SER A 13 2.03 -9.47 -11.91
CA SER A 13 3.15 -9.05 -11.05
C SER A 13 4.09 -8.14 -11.83
N TYR A 14 4.70 -7.19 -11.12
CA TYR A 14 5.60 -6.16 -11.64
C TYR A 14 6.89 -6.12 -10.84
N THR A 15 8.01 -5.83 -11.47
CA THR A 15 9.27 -5.52 -10.80
C THR A 15 9.19 -4.16 -10.10
N GLY A 16 10.28 -3.70 -9.50
CA GLY A 16 10.36 -2.34 -8.93
C GLY A 16 10.25 -1.22 -9.96
N ALA A 17 10.48 -1.49 -11.25
CA ALA A 17 10.31 -0.52 -12.34
C ALA A 17 8.83 -0.34 -12.70
N ARG A 18 8.13 0.50 -11.97
CA ARG A 18 6.68 0.74 -12.08
C ARG A 18 6.33 2.09 -12.71
N GLY A 19 7.33 2.82 -13.21
CA GLY A 19 7.15 4.17 -13.75
C GLY A 19 6.92 5.24 -12.68
N GLY A 20 7.50 5.05 -11.50
CA GLY A 20 7.28 5.91 -10.34
C GLY A 20 5.92 5.69 -9.68
N ILE A 21 5.56 6.57 -8.75
CA ILE A 21 4.25 6.54 -8.07
C ILE A 21 3.10 6.69 -9.08
N SER A 22 3.22 7.61 -10.03
CA SER A 22 2.17 7.85 -11.04
C SER A 22 1.98 6.65 -11.99
N GLY A 23 3.08 5.99 -12.38
CA GLY A 23 3.01 4.78 -13.18
C GLY A 23 2.34 3.63 -12.45
N ALA A 24 2.67 3.45 -11.17
CA ALA A 24 2.02 2.45 -10.32
C ALA A 24 0.52 2.72 -10.13
N ASP A 25 0.12 3.99 -9.98
CA ASP A 25 -1.30 4.37 -9.92
C ASP A 25 -2.01 4.05 -11.25
N ALA A 26 -1.36 4.34 -12.39
CA ALA A 26 -1.91 4.00 -13.69
C ALA A 26 -2.07 2.48 -13.89
N ILE A 27 -1.14 1.68 -13.38
CA ILE A 27 -1.28 0.21 -13.34
C ILE A 27 -2.55 -0.18 -12.57
N CYS A 28 -2.77 0.37 -11.38
CA CYS A 28 -3.98 0.11 -10.60
C CYS A 28 -5.27 0.50 -11.33
N MET A 29 -5.25 1.62 -12.04
CA MET A 29 -6.43 2.10 -12.78
C MET A 29 -6.77 1.26 -14.00
N ASN A 30 -5.79 0.61 -14.61
CA ASN A 30 -5.95 -0.17 -15.83
C ASN A 30 -5.97 -1.69 -15.60
N ASP A 31 -5.83 -2.17 -14.37
CA ASP A 31 -5.78 -3.60 -14.07
C ASP A 31 -7.13 -4.29 -14.29
N ALA A 32 -7.07 -5.53 -14.79
CA ALA A 32 -8.26 -6.33 -15.09
C ALA A 32 -9.09 -6.67 -13.84
N LYS A 33 -8.50 -6.72 -12.66
CA LYS A 33 -9.20 -6.96 -11.38
C LYS A 33 -9.77 -5.67 -10.75
N LYS A 34 -9.54 -4.51 -11.36
CA LYS A 34 -10.12 -3.28 -10.83
C LYS A 34 -11.65 -3.40 -10.78
N PRO A 35 -12.29 -3.15 -9.62
CA PRO A 35 -13.74 -3.17 -9.52
C PRO A 35 -14.40 -2.19 -10.49
N THR A 36 -15.42 -2.67 -11.19
CA THR A 36 -16.17 -1.87 -12.17
C THR A 36 -17.17 -0.91 -11.54
N LEU A 37 -17.55 -1.17 -10.28
CA LEU A 37 -18.47 -0.33 -9.51
C LEU A 37 -17.81 0.16 -8.23
N PRO A 38 -18.07 1.41 -7.82
CA PRO A 38 -18.74 2.46 -8.60
C PRO A 38 -17.91 2.87 -9.83
N ARG A 39 -18.58 3.21 -10.91
CA ARG A 39 -17.96 3.45 -12.24
C ARG A 39 -16.80 4.47 -12.26
N ARG A 40 -16.76 5.36 -11.30
CA ARG A 40 -15.76 6.44 -11.22
C ARG A 40 -14.78 6.26 -10.05
N ALA A 41 -14.71 5.07 -9.46
CA ALA A 41 -13.77 4.81 -8.40
C ALA A 41 -12.33 4.95 -8.91
N LEU A 42 -11.56 5.78 -8.24
CA LEU A 42 -10.13 5.92 -8.45
C LEU A 42 -9.39 4.95 -7.54
N TYR A 43 -8.34 4.37 -8.05
CA TYR A 43 -7.47 3.48 -7.28
C TYR A 43 -6.03 3.96 -7.37
N LYS A 44 -5.34 3.95 -6.25
CA LYS A 44 -3.92 4.28 -6.14
C LYS A 44 -3.15 3.12 -5.58
N ALA A 45 -1.89 3.00 -5.98
CA ALA A 45 -0.99 1.96 -5.52
C ALA A 45 -0.57 2.17 -4.06
N PHE A 46 -0.59 1.11 -3.25
CA PHE A 46 -0.09 1.09 -1.87
C PHE A 46 1.44 1.08 -1.86
N LEU A 47 2.02 2.20 -2.20
CA LEU A 47 3.45 2.43 -2.27
C LEU A 47 3.78 3.76 -1.61
N VAL A 48 4.99 3.85 -1.07
CA VAL A 48 5.60 5.12 -0.66
C VAL A 48 6.97 5.30 -1.30
N ASP A 49 7.37 6.54 -1.43
CA ASP A 49 8.74 6.96 -1.66
C ASP A 49 9.05 8.17 -0.75
N ASP A 50 10.26 8.63 -0.77
CA ASP A 50 10.72 9.71 0.12
C ASP A 50 10.31 11.13 -0.35
N VAL A 51 9.64 11.26 -1.50
CA VAL A 51 9.35 12.56 -2.12
C VAL A 51 7.90 12.72 -2.55
N ASN A 52 7.35 11.74 -3.30
CA ASN A 52 6.06 11.91 -3.96
C ASN A 52 4.90 11.42 -3.09
N ARG A 53 5.10 10.32 -2.37
CA ARG A 53 4.09 9.74 -1.49
C ARG A 53 4.69 9.30 -0.17
N ILE A 54 4.19 9.88 0.92
CA ILE A 54 4.66 9.67 2.29
C ILE A 54 3.46 9.35 3.17
N ALA A 55 3.56 8.27 3.94
CA ALA A 55 2.56 7.97 4.97
C ALA A 55 2.83 8.82 6.23
N CYS A 56 3.98 8.65 6.87
CA CYS A 56 4.40 9.41 8.04
C CYS A 56 5.83 9.93 7.87
N THR A 57 6.11 11.11 8.38
CA THR A 57 7.48 11.66 8.50
C THR A 57 8.12 11.32 9.83
N THR A 58 7.32 11.06 10.86
CA THR A 58 7.74 10.58 12.17
C THR A 58 7.12 9.22 12.46
N ASN A 59 7.68 8.49 13.41
CA ASN A 59 7.22 7.16 13.76
C ASN A 59 5.71 7.17 14.11
N ASN A 60 4.91 6.40 13.37
CA ASN A 60 3.45 6.32 13.50
C ASN A 60 2.74 7.68 13.43
N CYS A 61 3.27 8.63 12.66
CA CYS A 61 2.77 10.00 12.57
C CYS A 61 2.67 10.70 13.94
N GLY A 62 3.59 10.39 14.85
CA GLY A 62 3.48 10.74 16.27
C GLY A 62 3.56 12.24 16.57
N THR A 63 4.11 13.04 15.66
CA THR A 63 4.24 14.50 15.87
C THR A 63 3.08 15.28 15.26
N GLY A 64 2.69 14.96 14.03
CA GLY A 64 1.74 15.76 13.26
C GLY A 64 0.45 15.02 12.87
N GLY A 65 0.33 13.73 13.20
CA GLY A 65 -0.82 12.94 12.79
C GLY A 65 -0.99 12.96 11.28
N ALA A 66 -2.21 13.07 10.79
CA ALA A 66 -2.51 13.12 9.36
C ALA A 66 -1.88 14.30 8.60
N SER A 67 -1.38 15.34 9.28
CA SER A 67 -0.69 16.45 8.63
C SER A 67 0.69 16.05 8.09
N GLU A 68 1.23 14.90 8.51
CA GLU A 68 2.46 14.33 7.98
C GLU A 68 2.27 13.65 6.63
N ASN A 69 1.02 13.34 6.26
CA ASN A 69 0.72 12.64 5.03
C ASN A 69 0.97 13.51 3.79
N LYS A 70 1.60 12.94 2.77
CA LYS A 70 1.74 13.53 1.45
C LYS A 70 1.22 12.56 0.39
N ASP A 71 0.21 12.92 -0.37
CA ASP A 71 -0.45 12.04 -1.35
C ASP A 71 -0.76 10.63 -0.79
N TRP A 72 -0.98 10.53 0.52
CA TRP A 72 -1.20 9.26 1.18
C TRP A 72 -2.57 8.68 0.81
N ILE A 73 -2.61 7.39 0.63
CA ILE A 73 -3.75 6.69 0.01
C ILE A 73 -4.78 6.21 1.02
N LEU A 74 -4.38 6.01 2.28
CA LEU A 74 -5.33 5.64 3.31
C LEU A 74 -5.91 6.89 3.96
N LYS A 75 -7.25 6.93 4.08
CA LYS A 75 -7.96 8.04 4.71
C LYS A 75 -8.04 7.84 6.22
N PRO A 76 -8.00 8.91 7.02
CA PRO A 76 -8.26 8.81 8.46
C PRO A 76 -9.63 8.21 8.79
N ASN A 77 -9.68 7.44 9.88
CA ASN A 77 -10.91 6.86 10.44
C ASN A 77 -11.77 6.09 9.42
N THR A 78 -11.15 5.39 8.49
CA THR A 78 -11.84 4.77 7.34
C THR A 78 -11.72 3.25 7.39
N SER A 79 -12.83 2.56 7.12
CA SER A 79 -12.85 1.10 6.99
C SER A 79 -12.50 0.68 5.56
N TYR A 80 -11.60 -0.30 5.47
CA TYR A 80 -11.13 -0.87 4.21
C TYR A 80 -11.55 -2.32 4.06
N PHE A 81 -11.97 -2.69 2.85
CA PHE A 81 -12.57 -3.97 2.53
C PHE A 81 -11.90 -4.60 1.31
N ARG A 82 -11.81 -5.91 1.29
CA ARG A 82 -11.38 -6.64 0.11
C ARG A 82 -12.44 -6.49 -1.00
N ALA A 83 -12.01 -6.13 -2.21
CA ALA A 83 -12.94 -5.88 -3.30
C ALA A 83 -13.71 -7.13 -3.76
N ALA A 84 -13.11 -8.31 -3.62
CA ALA A 84 -13.68 -9.57 -4.11
C ALA A 84 -14.94 -10.01 -3.37
N ASP A 85 -15.04 -9.78 -2.07
CA ASP A 85 -16.13 -10.31 -1.21
C ASP A 85 -16.59 -9.35 -0.13
N MET A 86 -16.04 -8.14 -0.10
CA MET A 86 -16.34 -7.12 0.92
C MET A 86 -16.01 -7.56 2.35
N THR A 87 -15.09 -8.51 2.50
CA THR A 87 -14.54 -8.84 3.82
C THR A 87 -13.76 -7.64 4.36
N LYS A 88 -14.04 -7.24 5.60
CA LYS A 88 -13.33 -6.12 6.24
C LYS A 88 -11.88 -6.51 6.48
N PHE A 89 -10.97 -5.68 5.99
CA PHE A 89 -9.54 -5.88 6.11
C PHE A 89 -8.96 -5.14 7.32
N THR A 90 -9.26 -3.84 7.42
CA THR A 90 -8.74 -2.99 8.50
C THR A 90 -9.60 -1.75 8.68
N ILE A 91 -9.30 -1.02 9.73
CA ILE A 91 -9.76 0.36 9.95
C ILE A 91 -8.54 1.22 10.29
N THR A 92 -8.45 2.40 9.68
CA THR A 92 -7.41 3.36 9.98
C THR A 92 -7.77 4.22 11.18
N ASP A 93 -6.75 4.71 11.86
CA ASP A 93 -6.86 5.71 12.91
C ASP A 93 -6.98 7.14 12.35
N GLY A 94 -6.90 8.14 13.24
CA GLY A 94 -6.94 9.55 12.87
C GLY A 94 -5.78 10.03 12.01
N SER A 95 -4.70 9.27 11.90
CA SER A 95 -3.53 9.57 11.06
C SER A 95 -3.59 8.90 9.68
N GLY A 96 -4.63 8.11 9.41
CA GLY A 96 -4.73 7.34 8.17
C GLY A 96 -3.77 6.16 8.11
N ILE A 97 -3.37 5.62 9.24
CA ILE A 97 -2.61 4.38 9.37
C ILE A 97 -3.43 3.37 10.17
N PHE A 98 -3.07 2.11 10.13
CA PHE A 98 -3.75 1.12 10.97
C PHE A 98 -2.77 0.53 11.99
N ASN A 99 -3.23 0.36 13.20
CA ASN A 99 -2.51 -0.40 14.19
C ASN A 99 -2.36 -1.83 13.69
N SER A 100 -1.26 -2.47 14.02
CA SER A 100 -0.76 -3.75 13.49
C SER A 100 -1.75 -4.92 13.45
N GLN A 101 -3.00 -4.74 13.86
CA GLN A 101 -4.04 -5.75 13.79
C GLN A 101 -4.87 -5.60 12.52
N LEU A 102 -4.60 -6.47 11.56
CA LEU A 102 -5.49 -6.70 10.44
C LEU A 102 -6.65 -7.57 10.92
N VAL A 103 -7.87 -7.17 10.66
CA VAL A 103 -9.08 -7.92 11.08
C VAL A 103 -9.19 -9.26 10.35
N HIS A 104 -8.69 -9.30 9.11
CA HIS A 104 -8.52 -10.51 8.31
C HIS A 104 -7.25 -10.43 7.48
N VAL A 105 -6.36 -11.38 7.65
CA VAL A 105 -5.20 -11.55 6.78
C VAL A 105 -5.61 -12.45 5.62
N ASP A 106 -5.82 -11.86 4.45
CA ASP A 106 -5.76 -12.63 3.23
C ASP A 106 -4.29 -12.76 2.82
N VAL A 107 -3.71 -13.90 3.13
CA VAL A 107 -2.31 -14.23 2.79
C VAL A 107 -1.99 -14.03 1.31
N ASN A 108 -3.01 -14.03 0.45
CA ASN A 108 -2.84 -13.82 -0.99
C ASN A 108 -2.74 -12.34 -1.38
N VAL A 109 -3.04 -11.40 -0.49
CA VAL A 109 -3.13 -9.97 -0.82
C VAL A 109 -1.88 -9.20 -0.44
N LEU A 110 -1.18 -9.60 0.62
CA LEU A 110 -0.01 -8.86 1.14
C LEU A 110 1.27 -9.70 1.19
N THR A 111 1.28 -10.92 0.69
CA THR A 111 2.49 -11.70 0.64
C THR A 111 3.45 -11.15 -0.42
N ASN A 112 4.60 -10.65 0.05
CA ASN A 112 5.69 -10.16 -0.78
C ASN A 112 5.35 -8.97 -1.71
N THR A 113 4.54 -8.03 -1.23
CA THR A 113 4.27 -6.80 -1.98
C THR A 113 5.32 -5.73 -1.67
N LEU A 114 6.04 -5.29 -2.69
CA LEU A 114 6.97 -4.17 -2.58
C LEU A 114 6.20 -2.86 -2.29
N THR A 115 6.46 -2.21 -1.16
CA THR A 115 5.73 -1.00 -0.72
C THR A 115 6.62 0.20 -0.41
N GLY A 116 7.91 -0.02 -0.13
CA GLY A 116 8.83 1.02 0.35
C GLY A 116 8.59 1.45 1.80
N LEU A 117 7.61 0.86 2.48
CA LEU A 117 7.15 1.23 3.81
C LEU A 117 7.97 0.54 4.89
N ASN A 118 8.37 1.28 5.91
CA ASN A 118 8.73 0.73 7.21
C ASN A 118 7.42 0.46 7.97
N ALA A 119 7.01 -0.79 8.04
CA ALA A 119 5.71 -1.17 8.58
C ALA A 119 5.56 -0.91 10.08
N THR A 120 6.66 -0.88 10.84
CA THR A 120 6.61 -0.63 12.29
C THR A 120 6.41 0.84 12.64
N GLY A 121 6.80 1.75 11.73
CA GLY A 121 6.72 3.19 11.98
C GLY A 121 5.90 3.96 10.94
N TRP A 122 5.41 3.29 9.91
CA TRP A 122 4.70 3.93 8.79
C TRP A 122 5.49 5.01 8.06
N THR A 123 6.80 5.05 8.26
CA THR A 123 7.72 5.94 7.55
C THR A 123 8.19 5.31 6.25
N THR A 124 8.71 6.11 5.34
CA THR A 124 9.41 5.60 4.16
C THR A 124 10.77 5.01 4.57
N PHE A 125 11.10 3.86 4.04
CA PHE A 125 12.42 3.28 4.25
C PHE A 125 13.40 3.90 3.25
N THR A 126 14.36 4.68 3.75
CA THR A 126 15.33 5.40 2.92
C THR A 126 16.09 4.44 2.01
N ASN A 127 16.14 4.76 0.72
CA ASN A 127 16.81 3.99 -0.35
C ASN A 127 16.25 2.58 -0.65
N ASN A 128 15.18 2.15 0.00
CA ASN A 128 14.57 0.83 -0.22
C ASN A 128 13.19 0.90 -0.90
N HIS A 129 13.10 1.72 -1.93
CA HIS A 129 11.90 1.94 -2.74
C HIS A 129 12.20 1.83 -4.25
N CYS A 130 13.17 0.97 -4.63
CA CYS A 130 13.52 0.71 -6.04
C CYS A 130 13.79 2.00 -6.84
N ASN A 131 14.59 2.91 -6.28
CA ASN A 131 14.83 4.23 -6.83
C ASN A 131 13.52 4.95 -7.20
N ARG A 132 12.66 5.13 -6.20
CA ARG A 132 11.33 5.75 -6.38
C ARG A 132 10.48 5.06 -7.44
N TRP A 133 10.55 3.74 -7.47
CA TRP A 133 9.78 2.87 -8.37
C TRP A 133 10.10 3.06 -9.86
N THR A 134 11.32 3.49 -10.16
CA THR A 134 11.80 3.65 -11.55
C THR A 134 12.80 2.57 -11.95
N ASN A 135 13.32 1.79 -11.00
CA ASN A 135 14.35 0.79 -11.26
C ASN A 135 13.85 -0.62 -10.90
N GLY A 136 14.10 -1.57 -11.80
CA GLY A 136 13.84 -3.00 -11.58
C GLY A 136 14.99 -3.77 -10.95
N THR A 137 16.02 -3.08 -10.44
CA THR A 137 17.16 -3.70 -9.75
C THR A 137 17.43 -3.01 -8.42
N GLY A 138 18.16 -3.67 -7.53
CA GLY A 138 18.44 -3.15 -6.20
C GLY A 138 17.45 -3.63 -5.14
N THR A 139 17.42 -2.96 -4.00
CA THR A 139 16.61 -3.35 -2.85
C THR A 139 15.33 -2.51 -2.73
N GLY A 140 14.26 -3.16 -2.31
CA GLY A 140 12.99 -2.54 -1.94
C GLY A 140 12.47 -3.13 -0.63
N ASN A 141 11.61 -2.40 0.06
CA ASN A 141 10.91 -2.95 1.22
C ASN A 141 9.63 -3.66 0.78
N VAL A 142 9.53 -4.89 1.21
CA VAL A 142 8.36 -5.74 1.01
C VAL A 142 7.52 -5.69 2.27
N ALA A 143 6.24 -5.34 2.12
CA ALA A 143 5.27 -5.57 3.17
C ALA A 143 4.89 -7.06 3.19
N VAL A 144 4.95 -7.65 4.34
CA VAL A 144 4.54 -9.03 4.57
C VAL A 144 3.41 -9.05 5.59
N ALA A 145 2.27 -9.60 5.21
CA ALA A 145 1.27 -10.02 6.19
C ALA A 145 1.64 -11.42 6.67
N GLN A 146 2.04 -11.56 7.91
CA GLN A 146 2.31 -12.87 8.48
C GLN A 146 1.03 -13.54 8.97
N ASN A 147 0.92 -14.83 8.67
CA ASN A 147 -0.18 -15.70 9.07
C ASN A 147 -0.50 -15.61 10.57
N SER A 148 -1.76 -15.62 10.87
CA SER A 148 -2.40 -15.85 12.18
C SER A 148 -2.29 -14.77 13.25
N VAL A 149 -1.38 -13.81 13.16
CA VAL A 149 -1.25 -12.75 14.18
C VAL A 149 -1.38 -11.34 13.60
N SER A 150 -1.91 -11.19 12.40
CA SER A 150 -2.33 -9.89 11.88
C SER A 150 -1.25 -8.79 11.92
N VAL A 151 0.03 -9.14 11.83
CA VAL A 151 1.12 -8.17 11.90
C VAL A 151 1.57 -7.79 10.51
N PHE A 152 1.40 -6.52 10.20
CA PHE A 152 2.01 -5.91 9.03
C PHE A 152 3.49 -5.66 9.35
N THR A 153 4.38 -6.39 8.70
CA THR A 153 5.83 -6.26 8.86
C THR A 153 6.49 -5.86 7.54
N SER A 154 7.69 -5.34 7.62
CA SER A 154 8.51 -5.07 6.44
C SER A 154 9.82 -5.85 6.50
N VAL A 155 10.19 -6.41 5.38
CA VAL A 155 11.49 -7.08 5.17
C VAL A 155 12.13 -6.53 3.89
N LEU A 156 13.45 -6.67 3.78
CA LEU A 156 14.14 -6.33 2.54
C LEU A 156 13.78 -7.33 1.45
N GLY A 157 13.47 -6.82 0.27
CA GLY A 157 13.21 -7.58 -0.93
C GLY A 157 14.04 -7.09 -2.10
N ASP A 158 14.05 -7.85 -3.18
CA ASP A 158 14.73 -7.52 -4.41
C ASP A 158 13.78 -6.81 -5.37
N CYS A 159 14.18 -5.66 -5.91
CA CYS A 159 13.42 -4.92 -6.90
C CYS A 159 13.26 -5.67 -8.23
N SER A 160 14.11 -6.66 -8.52
CA SER A 160 13.97 -7.53 -9.70
C SER A 160 12.92 -8.62 -9.52
N ALA A 161 12.55 -8.95 -8.27
CA ALA A 161 11.54 -9.94 -7.98
C ALA A 161 10.13 -9.41 -8.28
N PRO A 162 9.38 -10.03 -9.21
CA PRO A 162 8.05 -9.56 -9.54
C PRO A 162 7.08 -9.74 -8.36
N SER A 163 6.33 -8.71 -8.04
CA SER A 163 5.27 -8.76 -7.03
C SER A 163 4.01 -8.06 -7.51
N VAL A 164 2.86 -8.46 -6.99
CA VAL A 164 1.60 -7.74 -7.23
C VAL A 164 1.66 -6.35 -6.61
N ILE A 165 0.83 -5.44 -7.11
CA ILE A 165 0.60 -4.13 -6.50
C ILE A 165 -0.73 -4.18 -5.76
N LEU A 166 -0.74 -3.75 -4.52
CA LEU A 166 -1.97 -3.52 -3.78
C LEU A 166 -2.55 -2.17 -4.18
N CYS A 167 -3.78 -2.17 -4.66
CA CYS A 167 -4.48 -1.00 -5.16
C CYS A 167 -5.62 -0.61 -4.21
N VAL A 168 -5.67 0.65 -3.82
CA VAL A 168 -6.58 1.18 -2.78
C VAL A 168 -7.51 2.22 -3.37
N GLU A 169 -8.80 2.09 -3.12
CA GLU A 169 -9.87 3.03 -3.53
C GLU A 169 -9.73 4.38 -2.81
N GLN A 170 -9.99 5.48 -3.56
CA GLN A 170 -9.85 6.86 -3.11
C GLN A 170 -11.19 7.57 -2.86
#